data_1ac09a76faa263d7adf19b6127259b6a
#
_entry.id   1ac09a76faa263d7adf19b6127259b6a
#
_cell.length_a   1.000
_cell.length_b   1.000
_cell.length_c   1.000
_cell.angle_alpha   90.00
_cell.angle_beta   90.00
_cell.angle_gamma   90.00
#
_symmetry.space_group_name_H-M   'P 1'
#
loop_
_entity.id
_entity.type
_entity.pdbx_description
1 polymer ?
#
loop_
_entity_poly.entity_id
_entity_poly.type
_entity_poly.pdbx_seq_one_letter_code
_entity_poly.pdbx_strand_id
1 'polypeptide(L)'
;MASANLKKLRINLDAKPQASFKPTFALKVPRAALDLSGDAGDGGRSTGRHESAGDVVIEWVDYDRDDVDERVAHVRRLDDLARMMHSASDCHPDLHSINCVGYVDDTSRCRYGLVCNAPSPSFSTLHELIASSDLKTPNLDDRVRLAHTLAVALWTLHSLDWLHKSLCSSNILLFPSAFSASAHSSTAAGALVPDIQYPYLTGFDASRPDLDTALSVAPRNPSILTLHRHPASLRGFPHCKPMDIYSLGLVLLEIGLWKVLQTYHKPHYSTSRWRDKVLRAVLVPGLGSKVGSRYRDVVDKCLAVSEEMTSAEAGKVVEDVVTALEAIRT
;
A
#
# COMPACT_ATOMS: atom_id res chain seq x y z
N MET A 1 -20.03 -5.92 15.32
CA MET A 1 -20.79 -5.61 14.06
C MET A 1 -19.92 -5.58 12.81
N ALA A 2 -18.69 -5.07 12.85
CA ALA A 2 -17.76 -5.10 11.71
C ALA A 2 -17.49 -6.50 11.14
N SER A 3 -17.29 -7.52 12.01
CA SER A 3 -17.04 -8.91 11.59
C SER A 3 -18.20 -9.55 10.79
N ALA A 4 -19.46 -9.17 11.06
CA ALA A 4 -20.61 -9.69 10.32
C ALA A 4 -20.75 -9.06 8.93
N ASN A 5 -20.35 -7.79 8.77
CA ASN A 5 -20.33 -7.11 7.48
C ASN A 5 -19.17 -7.60 6.61
N LEU A 6 -18.01 -7.91 7.21
CA LEU A 6 -16.88 -8.56 6.54
C LEU A 6 -17.27 -9.94 5.97
N LYS A 7 -18.02 -10.76 6.75
CA LYS A 7 -18.55 -12.03 6.24
C LYS A 7 -19.55 -11.86 5.08
N LYS A 8 -20.39 -10.83 5.11
CA LYS A 8 -21.33 -10.54 4.01
C LYS A 8 -20.59 -10.07 2.74
N LEU A 9 -19.57 -9.24 2.87
CA LEU A 9 -18.75 -8.83 1.74
C LEU A 9 -18.01 -10.03 1.12
N ARG A 10 -17.44 -10.91 1.95
CA ARG A 10 -16.83 -12.17 1.54
C ARG A 10 -17.79 -13.06 0.78
N ILE A 11 -19.04 -13.25 1.28
CA ILE A 11 -20.06 -14.06 0.61
C ILE A 11 -20.43 -13.48 -0.77
N ASN A 12 -20.45 -12.16 -0.92
CA ASN A 12 -20.74 -11.51 -2.20
C ASN A 12 -19.56 -11.59 -3.19
N LEU A 13 -18.32 -11.69 -2.69
CA LEU A 13 -17.12 -11.87 -3.49
C LEU A 13 -16.89 -13.36 -3.86
N ASP A 14 -17.26 -14.29 -2.97
CA ASP A 14 -17.13 -15.75 -3.15
C ASP A 14 -18.23 -16.37 -4.05
N ALA A 15 -19.22 -15.59 -4.50
CA ALA A 15 -20.29 -16.11 -5.34
C ALA A 15 -19.78 -16.56 -6.72
N LYS A 16 -19.21 -17.76 -6.76
CA LYS A 16 -18.83 -18.62 -7.90
C LYS A 16 -17.51 -18.28 -8.62
N PRO A 17 -16.41 -18.97 -8.26
CA PRO A 17 -15.11 -18.76 -8.91
C PRO A 17 -14.96 -19.37 -10.32
N GLN A 18 -15.92 -20.06 -10.90
CA GLN A 18 -15.67 -20.88 -12.11
C GLN A 18 -16.67 -20.80 -13.25
N ALA A 19 -17.71 -20.02 -13.18
CA ALA A 19 -18.50 -19.75 -14.40
C ALA A 19 -17.83 -18.61 -15.17
N SER A 20 -17.47 -18.83 -16.43
CA SER A 20 -16.87 -17.88 -17.38
C SER A 20 -16.94 -16.42 -16.93
N PHE A 21 -15.84 -15.91 -16.36
CA PHE A 21 -15.75 -14.52 -15.93
C PHE A 21 -16.09 -13.61 -17.11
N LYS A 22 -17.18 -12.87 -16.97
CA LYS A 22 -17.48 -11.76 -17.85
C LYS A 22 -17.21 -10.49 -17.06
N PRO A 23 -16.25 -9.65 -17.46
CA PRO A 23 -16.07 -8.33 -16.86
C PRO A 23 -17.42 -7.62 -16.85
N THR A 24 -17.82 -7.10 -15.70
CA THR A 24 -19.11 -6.40 -15.60
C THR A 24 -19.07 -5.05 -16.29
N PHE A 25 -17.87 -4.48 -16.49
CA PHE A 25 -17.62 -3.13 -16.98
C PHE A 25 -18.39 -2.03 -16.23
N ALA A 26 -19.06 -2.38 -15.13
CA ALA A 26 -19.87 -1.44 -14.37
C ALA A 26 -19.07 -0.27 -13.79
N LEU A 27 -17.79 -0.51 -13.47
CA LEU A 27 -16.85 0.49 -12.96
C LEU A 27 -15.83 0.94 -14.01
N LYS A 28 -16.06 0.66 -15.29
CA LYS A 28 -15.16 1.14 -16.35
C LYS A 28 -15.44 2.62 -16.62
N VAL A 29 -14.44 3.46 -16.33
CA VAL A 29 -14.45 4.90 -16.58
C VAL A 29 -14.02 5.17 -18.02
N PRO A 30 -14.78 5.90 -18.83
CA PRO A 30 -14.33 6.34 -20.15
C PRO A 30 -13.09 7.22 -20.05
N ARG A 31 -12.06 6.98 -20.90
CA ARG A 31 -10.84 7.81 -20.90
C ARG A 31 -11.14 9.30 -21.12
N ALA A 32 -12.18 9.60 -21.92
CA ALA A 32 -12.61 10.97 -22.21
C ALA A 32 -13.19 11.71 -20.99
N ALA A 33 -13.66 10.99 -19.96
CA ALA A 33 -14.16 11.59 -18.72
C ALA A 33 -13.03 12.02 -17.75
N LEU A 34 -11.77 11.77 -18.13
CA LEU A 34 -10.59 12.09 -17.33
C LEU A 34 -9.76 13.16 -18.01
N ASP A 35 -9.64 14.31 -17.34
CA ASP A 35 -8.69 15.37 -17.68
C ASP A 35 -7.42 15.18 -16.83
N LEU A 36 -6.31 14.81 -17.46
CA LEU A 36 -5.06 14.47 -16.77
C LEU A 36 -4.10 15.66 -16.73
N SER A 37 -3.66 16.02 -15.56
CA SER A 37 -2.72 17.12 -15.30
C SER A 37 -1.26 16.73 -15.53
N GLY A 38 -0.93 16.13 -16.69
CA GLY A 38 0.43 15.74 -17.06
C GLY A 38 0.65 14.25 -17.25
N ASP A 39 1.88 13.88 -17.63
CA ASP A 39 2.31 12.49 -17.74
C ASP A 39 2.45 11.83 -16.36
N ALA A 40 2.39 10.49 -16.37
CA ALA A 40 2.63 9.72 -15.15
C ALA A 40 3.96 10.14 -14.53
N GLY A 41 3.90 10.68 -13.32
CA GLY A 41 5.08 11.01 -12.54
C GLY A 41 5.88 9.76 -12.17
N ASP A 42 7.00 9.96 -11.51
CA ASP A 42 7.82 8.87 -10.96
C ASP A 42 6.93 7.97 -10.07
N GLY A 43 6.86 6.67 -10.37
CA GLY A 43 6.03 5.73 -9.63
C GLY A 43 4.72 5.30 -10.30
N GLY A 44 4.46 5.64 -11.59
CA GLY A 44 3.31 5.12 -12.34
C GLY A 44 1.96 5.73 -11.93
N ARG A 45 1.95 6.92 -11.32
CA ARG A 45 0.74 7.63 -10.91
C ARG A 45 0.56 8.94 -11.67
N SER A 46 -0.69 9.31 -11.95
CA SER A 46 -1.08 10.62 -12.48
C SER A 46 -2.17 11.22 -11.62
N THR A 47 -2.17 12.55 -11.54
CA THR A 47 -3.31 13.31 -11.01
C THR A 47 -4.15 13.84 -12.17
N GLY A 48 -5.42 14.14 -11.90
CA GLY A 48 -6.33 14.70 -12.89
C GLY A 48 -7.68 15.02 -12.28
N ARG A 49 -8.66 15.31 -13.14
CA ARG A 49 -10.06 15.54 -12.75
C ARG A 49 -10.97 14.58 -13.48
N HIS A 50 -11.94 14.06 -12.76
CA HIS A 50 -13.07 13.30 -13.29
C HIS A 50 -14.32 14.17 -13.23
N GLU A 51 -15.17 14.12 -14.27
CA GLU A 51 -16.34 15.01 -14.40
C GLU A 51 -17.26 15.00 -13.16
N SER A 52 -17.50 13.83 -12.57
CA SER A 52 -18.40 13.69 -11.41
C SER A 52 -17.71 13.49 -10.08
N ALA A 53 -16.48 12.92 -10.06
CA ALA A 53 -15.76 12.63 -8.82
C ALA A 53 -14.79 13.75 -8.38
N GLY A 54 -14.56 14.77 -9.21
CA GLY A 54 -13.61 15.85 -8.90
C GLY A 54 -12.16 15.44 -9.10
N ASP A 55 -11.28 15.79 -8.16
CA ASP A 55 -9.86 15.46 -8.24
C ASP A 55 -9.65 13.96 -8.08
N VAL A 56 -8.79 13.38 -8.94
CA VAL A 56 -8.48 11.94 -8.94
C VAL A 56 -7.00 11.68 -8.98
N VAL A 57 -6.60 10.57 -8.35
CA VAL A 57 -5.30 9.91 -8.53
C VAL A 57 -5.52 8.62 -9.31
N ILE A 58 -4.68 8.38 -10.31
CA ILE A 58 -4.76 7.19 -11.16
C ILE A 58 -3.47 6.41 -11.02
N GLU A 59 -3.57 5.14 -10.64
CA GLU A 59 -2.46 4.20 -10.60
C GLU A 59 -2.41 3.39 -11.89
N TRP A 60 -1.34 3.58 -12.66
CA TRP A 60 -1.21 2.98 -13.99
C TRP A 60 -0.44 1.65 -13.95
N VAL A 61 -0.90 0.73 -14.79
CA VAL A 61 -0.23 -0.55 -15.07
C VAL A 61 -0.15 -0.72 -16.57
N ASP A 62 1.07 -0.75 -17.09
CA ASP A 62 1.29 -0.98 -18.52
C ASP A 62 1.04 -2.45 -18.87
N TYR A 63 0.57 -2.71 -20.09
CA TYR A 63 0.39 -4.05 -20.64
C TYR A 63 1.06 -4.16 -22.01
N ASP A 64 1.45 -5.39 -22.35
CA ASP A 64 1.90 -5.69 -23.72
C ASP A 64 0.68 -5.75 -24.65
N ARG A 65 0.73 -4.99 -25.74
CA ARG A 65 -0.36 -4.96 -26.72
C ARG A 65 -0.55 -6.30 -27.41
N ASP A 66 0.52 -7.02 -27.62
CA ASP A 66 0.55 -8.26 -28.39
C ASP A 66 0.21 -9.49 -27.55
N ASP A 67 0.29 -9.41 -26.22
CA ASP A 67 -0.10 -10.47 -25.29
C ASP A 67 -1.58 -10.35 -24.91
N VAL A 68 -2.42 -11.05 -25.68
CA VAL A 68 -3.89 -11.04 -25.46
C VAL A 68 -4.27 -11.73 -24.15
N ASP A 69 -3.57 -12.80 -23.76
CA ASP A 69 -3.87 -13.57 -22.55
C ASP A 69 -3.50 -12.75 -21.30
N GLU A 70 -2.36 -12.07 -21.32
CA GLU A 70 -1.96 -11.14 -20.25
C GLU A 70 -2.98 -10.00 -20.10
N ARG A 71 -3.46 -9.44 -21.23
CA ARG A 71 -4.48 -8.37 -21.21
C ARG A 71 -5.79 -8.83 -20.58
N VAL A 72 -6.29 -10.01 -20.95
CA VAL A 72 -7.53 -10.56 -20.38
C VAL A 72 -7.38 -10.80 -18.86
N ALA A 73 -6.26 -11.36 -18.43
CA ALA A 73 -5.96 -11.58 -17.02
C ALA A 73 -5.87 -10.25 -16.26
N HIS A 74 -5.25 -9.21 -16.85
CA HIS A 74 -5.16 -7.87 -16.26
C HIS A 74 -6.53 -7.20 -16.12
N VAL A 75 -7.37 -7.23 -17.17
CA VAL A 75 -8.72 -6.65 -17.10
C VAL A 75 -9.56 -7.32 -16.01
N ARG A 76 -9.50 -8.66 -15.95
CA ARG A 76 -10.20 -9.42 -14.92
C ARG A 76 -9.77 -9.01 -13.51
N ARG A 77 -8.47 -9.00 -13.27
CA ARG A 77 -7.93 -8.61 -11.97
C ARG A 77 -8.30 -7.18 -11.60
N LEU A 78 -8.23 -6.26 -12.56
CA LEU A 78 -8.53 -4.86 -12.34
C LEU A 78 -10.02 -4.62 -12.08
N ASP A 79 -10.92 -5.33 -12.79
CA ASP A 79 -12.36 -5.27 -12.55
C ASP A 79 -12.71 -5.83 -11.16
N ASP A 80 -12.10 -6.95 -10.75
CA ASP A 80 -12.27 -7.52 -9.40
C ASP A 80 -11.71 -6.59 -8.31
N LEU A 81 -10.52 -6.02 -8.55
CA LEU A 81 -9.89 -5.05 -7.63
C LEU A 81 -10.73 -3.79 -7.50
N ALA A 82 -11.18 -3.20 -8.62
CA ALA A 82 -12.00 -1.98 -8.59
C ALA A 82 -13.31 -2.22 -7.83
N ARG A 83 -13.97 -3.36 -8.03
CA ARG A 83 -15.20 -3.72 -7.29
C ARG A 83 -14.93 -3.89 -5.80
N MET A 84 -13.86 -4.60 -5.43
CA MET A 84 -13.47 -4.77 -4.03
C MET A 84 -13.18 -3.41 -3.38
N MET A 85 -12.34 -2.60 -4.01
CA MET A 85 -11.93 -1.29 -3.49
C MET A 85 -13.10 -0.32 -3.39
N HIS A 86 -13.97 -0.27 -4.42
CA HIS A 86 -15.17 0.58 -4.41
C HIS A 86 -16.11 0.22 -3.27
N SER A 87 -16.34 -1.08 -3.03
CA SER A 87 -17.18 -1.54 -1.94
C SER A 87 -16.51 -1.40 -0.57
N ALA A 88 -15.20 -1.64 -0.50
CA ALA A 88 -14.47 -1.65 0.76
C ALA A 88 -14.18 -0.24 1.28
N SER A 89 -13.89 0.73 0.41
CA SER A 89 -13.59 2.11 0.83
C SER A 89 -14.77 2.78 1.54
N ASP A 90 -16.00 2.48 1.12
CA ASP A 90 -17.19 3.02 1.76
C ASP A 90 -17.57 2.29 3.06
N CYS A 91 -17.34 0.96 3.10
CA CYS A 91 -17.78 0.10 4.21
C CYS A 91 -16.71 -0.07 5.31
N HIS A 92 -15.44 0.13 4.97
CA HIS A 92 -14.30 -0.17 5.85
C HIS A 92 -13.29 1.00 5.87
N PRO A 93 -13.59 2.09 6.60
CA PRO A 93 -12.67 3.23 6.72
C PRO A 93 -11.29 2.81 7.26
N ASP A 94 -11.24 1.75 8.09
CA ASP A 94 -10.01 1.20 8.63
C ASP A 94 -9.07 0.57 7.58
N LEU A 95 -9.53 0.37 6.33
CA LEU A 95 -8.68 -0.03 5.21
C LEU A 95 -7.71 1.08 4.80
N HIS A 96 -8.04 2.33 5.13
CA HIS A 96 -7.24 3.49 4.75
C HIS A 96 -6.87 3.51 3.26
N SER A 97 -7.80 3.09 2.41
CA SER A 97 -7.68 3.21 0.95
C SER A 97 -8.38 4.47 0.46
N ILE A 98 -7.89 5.01 -0.64
CA ILE A 98 -8.58 6.10 -1.33
C ILE A 98 -9.85 5.52 -1.97
N ASN A 99 -10.97 6.27 -1.92
CA ASN A 99 -12.24 5.82 -2.49
C ASN A 99 -12.09 5.55 -3.99
N CYS A 100 -12.35 4.31 -4.41
CA CYS A 100 -12.19 3.87 -5.79
C CYS A 100 -13.42 4.27 -6.62
N VAL A 101 -13.21 5.08 -7.66
CA VAL A 101 -14.22 5.46 -8.65
C VAL A 101 -14.45 4.34 -9.67
N GLY A 102 -13.37 3.64 -10.03
CA GLY A 102 -13.40 2.59 -11.03
C GLY A 102 -12.03 2.39 -11.69
N TYR A 103 -12.04 1.93 -12.93
CA TYR A 103 -10.81 1.74 -13.69
C TYR A 103 -10.95 2.25 -15.13
N VAL A 104 -9.85 2.63 -15.73
CA VAL A 104 -9.76 3.17 -17.10
C VAL A 104 -8.83 2.30 -17.95
N ASP A 105 -9.17 2.16 -19.24
CA ASP A 105 -8.33 1.55 -20.26
C ASP A 105 -7.81 2.68 -21.17
N ASP A 106 -6.53 3.00 -21.06
CA ASP A 106 -5.84 3.95 -21.94
C ASP A 106 -5.13 3.19 -23.06
N THR A 107 -5.92 2.77 -24.05
CA THR A 107 -5.43 1.97 -25.18
C THR A 107 -4.38 2.69 -26.01
N SER A 108 -4.37 4.02 -26.01
CA SER A 108 -3.39 4.84 -26.73
C SER A 108 -1.97 4.65 -26.19
N ARG A 109 -1.86 4.44 -24.87
CA ARG A 109 -0.59 4.25 -24.15
C ARG A 109 -0.39 2.80 -23.66
N CYS A 110 -1.24 1.86 -24.05
CA CYS A 110 -1.19 0.45 -23.63
C CYS A 110 -1.12 0.27 -22.11
N ARG A 111 -2.00 0.93 -21.37
CA ARG A 111 -2.04 0.87 -19.91
C ARG A 111 -3.46 0.88 -19.36
N TYR A 112 -3.62 0.23 -18.23
CA TYR A 112 -4.83 0.32 -17.40
C TYR A 112 -4.57 1.22 -16.20
N GLY A 113 -5.60 1.91 -15.71
CA GLY A 113 -5.48 2.74 -14.51
C GLY A 113 -6.60 2.45 -13.51
N LEU A 114 -6.24 2.28 -12.24
CA LEU A 114 -7.20 2.32 -11.13
C LEU A 114 -7.45 3.79 -10.79
N VAL A 115 -8.71 4.23 -10.87
CA VAL A 115 -9.11 5.63 -10.66
C VAL A 115 -9.65 5.80 -9.25
N CYS A 116 -9.02 6.64 -8.46
CA CYS A 116 -9.40 6.91 -7.07
C CYS A 116 -9.68 8.39 -6.85
N ASN A 117 -10.72 8.71 -6.04
CA ASN A 117 -11.13 10.07 -5.72
C ASN A 117 -10.13 10.70 -4.72
N ALA A 118 -9.27 11.60 -5.19
CA ALA A 118 -8.23 12.20 -4.39
C ALA A 118 -8.79 13.25 -3.40
N PRO A 119 -8.41 13.21 -2.11
CA PRO A 119 -8.78 14.25 -1.14
C PRO A 119 -8.24 15.63 -1.49
N SER A 120 -7.19 15.71 -2.31
CA SER A 120 -6.53 16.94 -2.78
C SER A 120 -5.87 16.68 -4.14
N PRO A 121 -5.70 17.72 -5.00
CA PRO A 121 -5.00 17.57 -6.28
C PRO A 121 -3.50 17.26 -6.15
N SER A 122 -2.93 17.41 -4.97
CA SER A 122 -1.53 17.12 -4.67
C SER A 122 -1.39 16.14 -3.51
N PHE A 123 -0.36 15.33 -3.57
CA PHE A 123 -0.01 14.38 -2.51
C PHE A 123 1.51 14.27 -2.39
N SER A 124 1.96 13.67 -1.30
CA SER A 124 3.34 13.16 -1.15
C SER A 124 3.29 11.70 -0.75
N THR A 125 4.31 10.95 -1.12
CA THR A 125 4.50 9.60 -0.60
C THR A 125 5.17 9.65 0.78
N LEU A 126 4.94 8.65 1.62
CA LEU A 126 5.66 8.52 2.87
C LEU A 126 7.18 8.43 2.64
N HIS A 127 7.60 7.80 1.54
CA HIS A 127 9.01 7.75 1.13
C HIS A 127 9.61 9.13 0.93
N GLU A 128 8.94 10.00 0.18
CA GLU A 128 9.39 11.39 -0.07
C GLU A 128 9.47 12.19 1.22
N LEU A 129 8.49 12.04 2.12
CA LEU A 129 8.53 12.74 3.41
C LEU A 129 9.70 12.29 4.28
N ILE A 130 9.95 10.97 4.36
CA ILE A 130 11.06 10.42 5.15
C ILE A 130 12.42 10.79 4.52
N ALA A 131 12.49 10.86 3.18
CA ALA A 131 13.71 11.19 2.44
C ALA A 131 14.02 12.70 2.45
N SER A 132 13.03 13.55 2.72
CA SER A 132 13.19 15.00 2.73
C SER A 132 14.14 15.46 3.84
N SER A 133 15.13 16.29 3.47
CA SER A 133 16.00 16.98 4.42
C SER A 133 15.36 18.23 5.02
N ASP A 134 14.33 18.77 4.38
CA ASP A 134 13.71 20.04 4.71
C ASP A 134 12.60 19.90 5.75
N LEU A 135 12.09 18.69 5.91
CA LEU A 135 11.04 18.38 6.88
C LEU A 135 11.63 17.86 8.20
N LYS A 136 11.15 18.40 9.31
CA LYS A 136 11.52 17.88 10.63
C LYS A 136 10.92 16.49 10.84
N THR A 137 11.68 15.64 11.52
CA THR A 137 11.16 14.35 12.01
C THR A 137 9.91 14.59 12.87
N PRO A 138 8.77 13.98 12.57
CA PRO A 138 7.57 14.06 13.39
C PRO A 138 7.83 13.56 14.80
N ASN A 139 7.01 14.01 15.75
CA ASN A 139 7.11 13.52 17.12
C ASN A 139 6.83 12.02 17.21
N LEU A 140 7.18 11.42 18.35
CA LEU A 140 7.06 9.97 18.51
C LEU A 140 5.61 9.51 18.44
N ASP A 141 4.69 10.26 19.04
CA ASP A 141 3.27 9.88 19.10
C ASP A 141 2.64 9.84 17.70
N ASP A 142 2.98 10.81 16.82
CA ASP A 142 2.49 10.84 15.45
C ASP A 142 3.06 9.66 14.63
N ARG A 143 4.34 9.32 14.84
CA ARG A 143 4.96 8.16 14.17
C ARG A 143 4.35 6.83 14.64
N VAL A 144 4.07 6.69 15.93
CA VAL A 144 3.40 5.49 16.48
C VAL A 144 1.97 5.40 15.97
N ARG A 145 1.26 6.53 15.89
CA ARG A 145 -0.10 6.58 15.33
C ARG A 145 -0.11 6.17 13.86
N LEU A 146 0.79 6.72 13.05
CA LEU A 146 0.98 6.32 11.65
C LEU A 146 1.24 4.82 11.51
N ALA A 147 2.15 4.28 12.31
CA ALA A 147 2.49 2.86 12.33
C ALA A 147 1.28 1.97 12.68
N HIS A 148 0.51 2.37 13.71
CA HIS A 148 -0.72 1.67 14.11
C HIS A 148 -1.76 1.70 12.99
N THR A 149 -2.00 2.86 12.38
CA THR A 149 -2.96 3.01 11.28
C THR A 149 -2.63 2.10 10.10
N LEU A 150 -1.36 2.00 9.71
CA LEU A 150 -0.92 1.11 8.62
C LEU A 150 -1.05 -0.38 8.99
N ALA A 151 -0.81 -0.72 10.24
CA ALA A 151 -1.01 -2.10 10.71
C ALA A 151 -2.50 -2.48 10.69
N VAL A 152 -3.40 -1.58 11.09
CA VAL A 152 -4.86 -1.76 11.00
C VAL A 152 -5.30 -1.88 9.54
N ALA A 153 -4.76 -1.05 8.65
CA ALA A 153 -5.08 -1.10 7.22
C ALA A 153 -4.71 -2.46 6.60
N LEU A 154 -3.51 -2.98 6.90
CA LEU A 154 -3.11 -4.30 6.44
C LEU A 154 -3.95 -5.42 7.06
N TRP A 155 -4.25 -5.33 8.36
CA TRP A 155 -5.13 -6.30 9.03
C TRP A 155 -6.52 -6.33 8.39
N THR A 156 -7.09 -5.18 8.07
CA THR A 156 -8.38 -5.03 7.38
C THR A 156 -8.32 -5.66 5.99
N LEU A 157 -7.29 -5.37 5.20
CA LEU A 157 -7.08 -5.96 3.86
C LEU A 157 -7.00 -7.50 3.93
N HIS A 158 -6.20 -8.02 4.86
CA HIS A 158 -6.06 -9.47 5.07
C HIS A 158 -7.36 -10.13 5.56
N SER A 159 -8.21 -9.39 6.28
CA SER A 159 -9.53 -9.87 6.71
C SER A 159 -10.53 -9.97 5.57
N LEU A 160 -10.29 -9.24 4.46
CA LEU A 160 -11.01 -9.37 3.19
C LEU A 160 -10.43 -10.48 2.31
N ASP A 161 -9.45 -11.25 2.80
CA ASP A 161 -8.68 -12.25 2.06
C ASP A 161 -7.98 -11.70 0.81
N TRP A 162 -7.50 -10.47 0.87
CA TRP A 162 -6.69 -9.84 -0.16
C TRP A 162 -5.24 -9.66 0.28
N LEU A 163 -4.33 -9.81 -0.68
CA LEU A 163 -2.89 -9.55 -0.54
C LEU A 163 -2.53 -8.23 -1.20
N HIS A 164 -1.68 -7.45 -0.54
CA HIS A 164 -1.20 -6.19 -1.11
C HIS A 164 -0.09 -6.41 -2.14
N LYS A 165 0.92 -7.18 -1.78
CA LYS A 165 2.09 -7.59 -2.59
C LYS A 165 3.11 -6.49 -2.91
N SER A 166 2.76 -5.21 -2.74
CA SER A 166 3.59 -4.05 -3.10
C SER A 166 3.75 -3.06 -1.94
N LEU A 167 3.62 -3.52 -0.68
CA LEU A 167 3.68 -2.64 0.49
C LEU A 167 5.09 -2.07 0.69
N CYS A 168 5.21 -0.76 0.59
CA CYS A 168 6.43 0.03 0.83
C CYS A 168 6.06 1.50 1.09
N SER A 169 7.00 2.30 1.57
CA SER A 169 6.75 3.72 1.86
C SER A 169 6.36 4.56 0.64
N SER A 170 6.74 4.17 -0.58
CA SER A 170 6.30 4.83 -1.82
C SER A 170 4.83 4.53 -2.19
N ASN A 171 4.23 3.50 -1.59
CA ASN A 171 2.84 3.12 -1.79
C ASN A 171 1.94 3.54 -0.62
N ILE A 172 2.35 4.55 0.14
CA ILE A 172 1.56 5.19 1.18
C ILE A 172 1.49 6.67 0.81
N LEU A 173 0.28 7.13 0.43
CA LEU A 173 0.04 8.51 0.07
C LEU A 173 -0.45 9.33 1.27
N LEU A 174 -0.04 10.58 1.29
CA LEU A 174 -0.38 11.56 2.31
C LEU A 174 -0.80 12.84 1.60
N PHE A 175 -1.99 13.32 1.94
CA PHE A 175 -2.55 14.54 1.35
C PHE A 175 -2.42 15.71 2.32
N PRO A 176 -2.33 16.96 1.82
CA PRO A 176 -2.37 18.14 2.65
C PRO A 176 -3.69 18.20 3.44
N SER A 177 -3.61 18.56 4.73
CA SER A 177 -4.81 18.81 5.52
C SER A 177 -5.44 20.15 5.13
N ALA A 178 -6.78 20.18 5.03
CA ALA A 178 -7.53 21.42 4.83
C ALA A 178 -7.27 22.45 5.95
N PHE A 179 -6.90 21.99 7.15
CA PHE A 179 -6.51 22.85 8.28
C PHE A 179 -5.12 23.49 8.12
N SER A 180 -4.21 22.88 7.35
CA SER A 180 -2.90 23.47 7.08
C SER A 180 -2.99 24.68 6.14
N ALA A 181 -4.05 24.81 5.36
CA ALA A 181 -4.27 25.94 4.47
C ALA A 181 -4.71 27.22 5.24
N SER A 182 -5.21 27.09 6.47
CA SER A 182 -5.67 28.21 7.29
C SER A 182 -4.63 28.71 8.33
N ALA A 183 -3.59 27.93 8.60
CA ALA A 183 -2.50 28.38 9.44
C ALA A 183 -1.53 29.24 8.62
N HIS A 184 -1.52 30.54 8.85
CA HIS A 184 -0.56 31.50 8.30
C HIS A 184 0.87 31.18 8.80
N SER A 185 1.39 30.03 8.46
CA SER A 185 2.81 29.72 8.57
C SER A 185 3.48 30.18 7.28
N SER A 186 3.99 31.40 7.30
CA SER A 186 4.84 31.96 6.26
C SER A 186 6.19 31.23 6.25
N THR A 187 6.20 29.98 5.83
CA THR A 187 7.40 29.37 5.27
C THR A 187 7.50 29.78 3.81
N ALA A 188 8.67 30.22 3.40
CA ALA A 188 8.97 30.94 2.15
C ALA A 188 8.69 30.17 0.83
N ALA A 189 7.80 29.22 0.81
CA ALA A 189 7.42 28.45 -0.37
C ALA A 189 6.04 27.80 -0.23
N GLY A 190 5.00 28.38 0.18
CA GLY A 190 3.62 27.90 -0.03
C GLY A 190 3.36 26.37 -0.01
N ALA A 191 4.28 25.58 0.48
CA ALA A 191 4.26 24.13 0.48
C ALA A 191 3.26 23.65 1.53
N LEU A 192 2.15 23.07 1.07
CA LEU A 192 1.19 22.39 1.92
C LEU A 192 1.89 21.21 2.60
N VAL A 193 1.98 21.22 3.93
CA VAL A 193 2.57 20.11 4.69
C VAL A 193 1.56 18.95 4.71
N PRO A 194 1.93 17.75 4.23
CA PRO A 194 1.07 16.60 4.27
C PRO A 194 0.72 16.18 5.71
N ASP A 195 -0.52 15.74 5.90
CA ASP A 195 -0.97 15.22 7.19
C ASP A 195 -0.64 13.74 7.34
N ILE A 196 0.35 13.43 8.18
CA ILE A 196 0.77 12.05 8.43
C ILE A 196 -0.22 11.23 9.26
N GLN A 197 -1.26 11.85 9.82
CA GLN A 197 -2.27 11.17 10.63
C GLN A 197 -3.30 10.43 9.76
N TYR A 198 -3.42 10.81 8.48
CA TYR A 198 -4.35 10.20 7.53
C TYR A 198 -3.59 9.59 6.33
N PRO A 199 -2.85 8.49 6.54
CA PRO A 199 -2.19 7.79 5.45
C PRO A 199 -3.21 7.03 4.61
N TYR A 200 -2.94 6.93 3.30
CA TYR A 200 -3.72 6.12 2.39
C TYR A 200 -2.85 5.03 1.77
N LEU A 201 -3.29 3.78 1.92
CA LEU A 201 -2.65 2.64 1.30
C LEU A 201 -2.97 2.62 -0.20
N THR A 202 -1.96 2.47 -1.03
CA THR A 202 -2.01 2.52 -2.51
C THR A 202 -1.02 1.52 -3.10
N GLY A 203 -0.89 1.44 -4.43
CA GLY A 203 0.02 0.49 -5.06
C GLY A 203 -0.57 -0.91 -5.16
N PHE A 204 -1.85 -0.99 -5.50
CA PHE A 204 -2.59 -2.25 -5.65
C PHE A 204 -2.38 -2.92 -7.01
N ASP A 205 -1.39 -2.50 -7.81
CA ASP A 205 -1.10 -3.01 -9.15
C ASP A 205 -0.92 -4.53 -9.21
N ALA A 206 -0.34 -5.12 -8.19
CA ALA A 206 -0.12 -6.56 -8.07
C ALA A 206 -1.07 -7.26 -7.09
N SER A 207 -1.97 -6.52 -6.46
CA SER A 207 -2.90 -7.02 -5.44
C SER A 207 -3.86 -8.08 -6.02
N ARG A 208 -4.21 -9.07 -5.21
CA ARG A 208 -5.12 -10.15 -5.60
C ARG A 208 -5.77 -10.81 -4.38
N PRO A 209 -6.86 -11.58 -4.58
CA PRO A 209 -7.36 -12.49 -3.56
C PRO A 209 -6.29 -13.49 -3.12
N ASP A 210 -6.22 -13.83 -1.82
CA ASP A 210 -5.20 -14.74 -1.27
C ASP A 210 -5.27 -16.13 -1.92
N LEU A 211 -6.47 -16.64 -2.14
CA LEU A 211 -6.71 -17.98 -2.69
C LEU A 211 -6.60 -18.07 -4.23
N ASP A 212 -6.57 -16.95 -4.94
CA ASP A 212 -6.50 -16.96 -6.41
C ASP A 212 -5.07 -16.73 -6.92
N THR A 213 -4.29 -17.81 -6.96
CA THR A 213 -2.91 -17.78 -7.44
C THR A 213 -2.80 -17.55 -8.95
N ALA A 214 -3.84 -17.86 -9.73
CA ALA A 214 -3.87 -17.67 -11.18
C ALA A 214 -3.81 -16.17 -11.56
N LEU A 215 -4.28 -15.29 -10.68
CA LEU A 215 -4.18 -13.84 -10.87
C LEU A 215 -2.85 -13.23 -10.37
N SER A 216 -1.87 -14.06 -10.04
CA SER A 216 -0.60 -13.57 -9.50
C SER A 216 0.28 -12.97 -10.60
N VAL A 217 0.54 -11.67 -10.49
CA VAL A 217 1.54 -10.96 -11.30
C VAL A 217 2.65 -10.43 -10.40
N ALA A 218 3.82 -10.20 -10.97
CA ALA A 218 4.91 -9.53 -10.28
C ALA A 218 4.60 -8.02 -10.17
N PRO A 219 4.89 -7.36 -9.04
CA PRO A 219 4.87 -5.90 -8.96
C PRO A 219 5.84 -5.29 -9.97
N ARG A 220 5.41 -4.27 -10.70
CA ARG A 220 6.18 -3.74 -11.85
C ARG A 220 7.21 -2.67 -11.49
N ASN A 221 7.13 -2.08 -10.31
CA ASN A 221 8.13 -1.10 -9.88
C ASN A 221 9.23 -1.77 -9.04
N PRO A 222 10.43 -2.00 -9.60
CA PRO A 222 11.36 -2.98 -9.04
C PRO A 222 12.35 -2.46 -7.99
N SER A 223 12.78 -1.19 -8.02
CA SER A 223 13.97 -0.80 -7.27
C SER A 223 13.74 -0.58 -5.76
N ILE A 224 12.74 0.20 -5.39
CA ILE A 224 12.38 0.46 -3.97
C ILE A 224 11.70 -0.77 -3.38
N LEU A 225 10.80 -1.41 -4.13
CA LEU A 225 10.04 -2.57 -3.72
C LEU A 225 10.90 -3.79 -3.39
N THR A 226 12.06 -3.96 -4.02
CA THR A 226 12.93 -5.13 -3.73
C THR A 226 13.46 -5.11 -2.32
N LEU A 227 13.72 -3.95 -1.72
CA LEU A 227 14.19 -3.85 -0.34
C LEU A 227 13.09 -4.19 0.68
N HIS A 228 11.82 -3.96 0.33
CA HIS A 228 10.66 -4.26 1.18
C HIS A 228 10.10 -5.66 0.97
N ARG A 229 10.63 -6.46 0.04
CA ARG A 229 10.14 -7.81 -0.24
C ARG A 229 10.71 -8.84 0.72
N HIS A 230 9.85 -9.79 1.10
CA HIS A 230 10.28 -10.98 1.80
C HIS A 230 11.29 -11.78 0.94
N PRO A 231 12.37 -12.31 1.52
CA PRO A 231 13.40 -13.05 0.77
C PRO A 231 12.86 -14.22 -0.05
N ALA A 232 11.80 -14.91 0.43
CA ALA A 232 11.18 -15.99 -0.31
C ALA A 232 10.50 -15.51 -1.60
N SER A 233 9.87 -14.33 -1.59
CA SER A 233 9.30 -13.73 -2.80
C SER A 233 10.36 -13.50 -3.88
N LEU A 234 11.58 -13.10 -3.49
CA LEU A 234 12.71 -12.92 -4.42
C LEU A 234 13.23 -14.25 -5.00
N ARG A 235 12.92 -15.37 -4.36
CA ARG A 235 13.24 -16.73 -4.83
C ARG A 235 12.10 -17.38 -5.66
N GLY A 236 11.02 -16.62 -5.92
CA GLY A 236 9.90 -17.08 -6.73
C GLY A 236 8.82 -17.86 -5.95
N PHE A 237 8.86 -17.84 -4.61
CA PHE A 237 7.76 -18.40 -3.81
C PHE A 237 6.46 -17.62 -4.05
N PRO A 238 5.30 -18.31 -4.11
CA PRO A 238 4.01 -17.65 -4.21
C PRO A 238 3.81 -16.66 -3.07
N HIS A 239 3.32 -15.47 -3.39
CA HIS A 239 3.09 -14.44 -2.38
C HIS A 239 1.95 -14.86 -1.43
N CYS A 240 2.11 -14.61 -0.14
CA CYS A 240 1.19 -14.97 0.94
C CYS A 240 1.17 -13.86 2.02
N LYS A 241 0.18 -13.91 2.93
CA LYS A 241 0.01 -12.92 4.00
C LYS A 241 1.28 -12.63 4.81
N PRO A 242 2.10 -13.63 5.21
CA PRO A 242 3.37 -13.38 5.90
C PRO A 242 4.31 -12.43 5.15
N MET A 243 4.32 -12.48 3.82
CA MET A 243 5.19 -11.60 3.02
C MET A 243 4.76 -10.14 3.07
N ASP A 244 3.44 -9.86 3.14
CA ASP A 244 2.93 -8.50 3.37
C ASP A 244 3.25 -8.03 4.80
N ILE A 245 3.19 -8.92 5.81
CA ILE A 245 3.57 -8.59 7.19
C ILE A 245 5.06 -8.23 7.27
N TYR A 246 5.92 -8.98 6.59
CA TYR A 246 7.34 -8.65 6.50
C TYR A 246 7.55 -7.26 5.89
N SER A 247 6.85 -6.95 4.81
CA SER A 247 6.91 -5.65 4.14
C SER A 247 6.41 -4.53 5.06
N LEU A 248 5.34 -4.77 5.83
CA LEU A 248 4.88 -3.85 6.89
C LEU A 248 6.00 -3.60 7.90
N GLY A 249 6.67 -4.65 8.39
CA GLY A 249 7.78 -4.52 9.34
C GLY A 249 8.88 -3.59 8.86
N LEU A 250 9.19 -3.61 7.56
CA LEU A 250 10.17 -2.72 6.95
C LEU A 250 9.68 -1.27 6.84
N VAL A 251 8.39 -1.05 6.52
CA VAL A 251 7.78 0.28 6.57
C VAL A 251 7.79 0.82 8.01
N LEU A 252 7.43 0.00 9.00
CA LEU A 252 7.49 0.37 10.41
C LEU A 252 8.93 0.72 10.84
N LEU A 253 9.92 0.01 10.31
CA LEU A 253 11.35 0.31 10.56
C LEU A 253 11.71 1.70 10.00
N GLU A 254 11.28 2.04 8.78
CA GLU A 254 11.48 3.38 8.20
C GLU A 254 10.82 4.46 9.05
N ILE A 255 9.58 4.26 9.47
CA ILE A 255 8.84 5.19 10.35
C ILE A 255 9.57 5.37 11.69
N GLY A 256 9.99 4.28 12.32
CA GLY A 256 10.69 4.31 13.60
C GLY A 256 12.05 5.01 13.55
N LEU A 257 12.81 4.78 12.48
CA LEU A 257 14.10 5.45 12.24
C LEU A 257 13.92 6.86 11.68
N TRP A 258 12.80 7.15 11.06
CA TRP A 258 12.52 8.28 10.17
C TRP A 258 13.61 8.43 9.12
N LYS A 259 13.91 7.32 8.46
CA LYS A 259 14.95 7.22 7.44
C LYS A 259 14.66 6.10 6.45
N VAL A 260 14.79 6.40 5.16
CA VAL A 260 14.56 5.42 4.10
C VAL A 260 15.62 4.33 4.11
N LEU A 261 15.21 3.08 3.89
CA LEU A 261 16.09 1.91 3.95
C LEU A 261 17.21 1.95 2.91
N GLN A 262 17.00 2.62 1.77
CA GLN A 262 18.01 2.81 0.72
C GLN A 262 19.28 3.46 1.25
N THR A 263 19.20 4.32 2.26
CA THR A 263 20.38 4.97 2.86
C THR A 263 21.33 4.01 3.56
N TYR A 264 20.82 2.83 3.96
CA TYR A 264 21.60 1.80 4.64
C TYR A 264 22.00 0.66 3.71
N HIS A 265 21.33 0.53 2.56
CA HIS A 265 21.61 -0.53 1.59
C HIS A 265 22.81 -0.17 0.73
N LYS A 266 23.67 -1.16 0.47
CA LYS A 266 24.78 -1.03 -0.48
C LYS A 266 24.59 -2.03 -1.62
N PRO A 267 24.90 -1.66 -2.89
CA PRO A 267 24.66 -2.51 -4.05
C PRO A 267 25.30 -3.91 -3.97
N HIS A 268 26.40 -4.05 -3.23
CA HIS A 268 27.10 -5.33 -3.07
C HIS A 268 26.57 -6.20 -1.94
N TYR A 269 25.48 -5.81 -1.24
CA TYR A 269 24.90 -6.64 -0.22
C TYR A 269 24.05 -7.74 -0.86
N SER A 270 24.34 -9.00 -0.47
CA SER A 270 23.40 -10.09 -0.75
C SER A 270 22.14 -9.93 0.09
N THR A 271 21.05 -10.56 -0.35
CA THR A 271 19.77 -10.54 0.37
C THR A 271 19.92 -11.06 1.82
N SER A 272 20.72 -12.11 2.04
CA SER A 272 20.99 -12.63 3.39
C SER A 272 21.79 -11.64 4.23
N ARG A 273 22.84 -11.02 3.66
CA ARG A 273 23.61 -9.98 4.37
C ARG A 273 22.72 -8.79 4.76
N TRP A 274 21.87 -8.34 3.84
CA TRP A 274 20.94 -7.26 4.09
C TRP A 274 20.02 -7.61 5.27
N ARG A 275 19.32 -8.74 5.18
CA ARG A 275 18.38 -9.17 6.23
C ARG A 275 19.05 -9.43 7.56
N ASP A 276 20.09 -10.26 7.60
CA ASP A 276 20.60 -10.80 8.85
C ASP A 276 21.63 -9.88 9.52
N LYS A 277 22.48 -9.21 8.74
CA LYS A 277 23.57 -8.38 9.26
C LYS A 277 23.25 -6.91 9.34
N VAL A 278 22.38 -6.39 8.46
CA VAL A 278 22.02 -4.97 8.49
C VAL A 278 20.69 -4.76 9.20
N LEU A 279 19.62 -5.37 8.73
CA LEU A 279 18.29 -5.17 9.33
C LEU A 279 18.27 -5.73 10.76
N ARG A 280 18.42 -7.04 10.93
CA ARG A 280 18.20 -7.71 12.22
C ARG A 280 19.33 -7.49 13.26
N ALA A 281 20.58 -7.40 12.84
CA ALA A 281 21.70 -7.25 13.77
C ALA A 281 22.01 -5.79 14.13
N VAL A 282 21.59 -4.79 13.32
CA VAL A 282 21.94 -3.38 13.53
C VAL A 282 20.72 -2.48 13.63
N LEU A 283 19.86 -2.43 12.58
CA LEU A 283 18.79 -1.44 12.49
C LEU A 283 17.67 -1.71 13.49
N VAL A 284 17.22 -2.97 13.61
CA VAL A 284 16.15 -3.33 14.56
C VAL A 284 16.59 -3.12 16.03
N PRO A 285 17.76 -3.60 16.49
CA PRO A 285 18.22 -3.28 17.85
C PRO A 285 18.34 -1.77 18.11
N GLY A 286 18.79 -1.00 17.10
CA GLY A 286 18.92 0.45 17.19
C GLY A 286 17.58 1.20 17.38
N LEU A 287 16.44 0.59 17.07
CA LEU A 287 15.12 1.19 17.32
C LEU A 287 14.84 1.40 18.79
N GLY A 288 15.28 0.50 19.67
CA GLY A 288 14.98 0.56 21.09
C GLY A 288 15.35 1.90 21.75
N SER A 289 16.44 2.52 21.33
CA SER A 289 16.89 3.82 21.83
C SER A 289 16.14 5.01 21.19
N LYS A 290 15.45 4.81 20.06
CA LYS A 290 14.77 5.88 19.30
C LYS A 290 13.27 5.93 19.54
N VAL A 291 12.63 4.77 19.63
CA VAL A 291 11.17 4.65 19.70
C VAL A 291 10.69 3.71 20.82
N GLY A 292 11.62 3.21 21.63
CA GLY A 292 11.34 2.30 22.73
C GLY A 292 11.34 0.81 22.35
N SER A 293 11.50 -0.03 23.38
CA SER A 293 11.61 -1.49 23.19
C SER A 293 10.34 -2.13 22.64
N ARG A 294 9.16 -1.67 23.07
CA ARG A 294 7.88 -2.22 22.60
C ARG A 294 7.71 -2.07 21.09
N TYR A 295 8.04 -0.90 20.54
CA TYR A 295 7.98 -0.66 19.10
C TYR A 295 9.02 -1.52 18.34
N ARG A 296 10.25 -1.60 18.87
CA ARG A 296 11.29 -2.50 18.32
C ARG A 296 10.79 -3.93 18.23
N ASP A 297 10.16 -4.44 19.29
CA ASP A 297 9.68 -5.83 19.37
C ASP A 297 8.57 -6.10 18.36
N VAL A 298 7.71 -5.11 18.08
CA VAL A 298 6.73 -5.16 16.99
C VAL A 298 7.42 -5.33 15.62
N VAL A 299 8.43 -4.51 15.34
CA VAL A 299 9.18 -4.60 14.08
C VAL A 299 9.89 -5.95 13.96
N ASP A 300 10.55 -6.41 15.01
CA ASP A 300 11.24 -7.71 14.99
C ASP A 300 10.25 -8.86 14.77
N LYS A 301 9.05 -8.81 15.37
CA LYS A 301 7.98 -9.79 15.16
C LYS A 301 7.55 -9.85 13.70
N CYS A 302 7.36 -8.69 13.04
CA CYS A 302 7.03 -8.64 11.61
C CYS A 302 8.15 -9.22 10.73
N LEU A 303 9.42 -8.99 11.06
CA LEU A 303 10.55 -9.48 10.29
C LEU A 303 10.92 -10.94 10.57
N ALA A 304 10.34 -11.54 11.60
CA ALA A 304 10.54 -12.94 11.97
C ALA A 304 9.55 -13.91 11.32
N VAL A 305 8.54 -13.40 10.57
CA VAL A 305 7.56 -14.27 9.91
C VAL A 305 8.21 -15.18 8.87
N SER A 306 7.65 -16.39 8.74
CA SER A 306 8.05 -17.38 7.74
C SER A 306 7.01 -17.50 6.65
N GLU A 307 7.46 -17.76 5.42
CA GLU A 307 6.58 -18.07 4.28
C GLU A 307 5.75 -19.35 4.47
N GLU A 308 6.12 -20.19 5.43
CA GLU A 308 5.43 -21.45 5.75
C GLU A 308 4.25 -21.25 6.71
N MET A 309 4.09 -20.07 7.30
CA MET A 309 2.97 -19.75 8.19
C MET A 309 1.64 -19.84 7.46
N THR A 310 0.66 -20.43 8.13
CA THR A 310 -0.73 -20.44 7.65
C THR A 310 -1.35 -19.06 7.67
N SER A 311 -2.41 -18.82 6.88
CA SER A 311 -3.16 -17.56 6.91
C SER A 311 -3.73 -17.24 8.29
N ALA A 312 -4.08 -18.25 9.09
CA ALA A 312 -4.58 -18.06 10.47
C ALA A 312 -3.48 -17.57 11.41
N GLU A 313 -2.29 -18.17 11.35
CA GLU A 313 -1.12 -17.76 12.13
C GLU A 313 -0.67 -16.35 11.74
N ALA A 314 -0.64 -16.04 10.44
CA ALA A 314 -0.37 -14.71 9.93
C ALA A 314 -1.38 -13.68 10.44
N GLY A 315 -2.68 -14.01 10.44
CA GLY A 315 -3.73 -13.17 11.01
C GLY A 315 -3.51 -12.85 12.48
N LYS A 316 -3.08 -13.86 13.27
CA LYS A 316 -2.74 -13.68 14.69
C LYS A 316 -1.53 -12.76 14.89
N VAL A 317 -0.50 -12.88 14.05
CA VAL A 317 0.67 -11.99 14.10
C VAL A 317 0.26 -10.53 13.88
N VAL A 318 -0.58 -10.25 12.86
CA VAL A 318 -1.02 -8.87 12.58
C VAL A 318 -1.90 -8.32 13.72
N GLU A 319 -2.81 -9.14 14.27
CA GLU A 319 -3.63 -8.77 15.44
C GLU A 319 -2.74 -8.38 16.64
N ASP A 320 -1.72 -9.18 16.93
CA ASP A 320 -0.77 -8.90 18.01
C ASP A 320 0.04 -7.62 17.74
N VAL A 321 0.42 -7.35 16.48
CA VAL A 321 1.10 -6.12 16.05
C VAL A 321 0.20 -4.90 16.29
N VAL A 322 -1.05 -4.95 15.87
CA VAL A 322 -2.04 -3.87 16.08
C VAL A 322 -2.21 -3.59 17.57
N THR A 323 -2.46 -4.64 18.37
CA THR A 323 -2.65 -4.53 19.82
C THR A 323 -1.42 -3.95 20.51
N ALA A 324 -0.21 -4.37 20.12
CA ALA A 324 1.02 -3.87 20.72
C ALA A 324 1.27 -2.39 20.37
N LEU A 325 0.98 -1.96 19.15
CA LEU A 325 1.10 -0.55 18.74
C LEU A 325 0.04 0.33 19.43
N GLU A 326 -1.19 -0.17 19.59
CA GLU A 326 -2.23 0.53 20.35
C GLU A 326 -1.81 0.75 21.80
N ALA A 327 -1.22 -0.26 22.46
CA ALA A 327 -0.73 -0.17 23.84
C ALA A 327 0.49 0.76 24.01
N ILE A 328 1.14 1.22 22.93
CA ILE A 328 2.18 2.26 22.98
C ILE A 328 1.55 3.66 22.95
N ARG A 329 0.39 3.80 22.26
CA ARG A 329 -0.32 5.09 22.13
C ARG A 329 -0.97 5.57 23.44
N THR A 330 -1.27 4.65 24.34
CA THR A 330 -1.89 4.96 25.64
C THR A 330 -0.84 5.27 26.69
#